data_6e3755712ce8af38c2f271166ccfbd5e
#
_entry.id   6e3755712ce8af38c2f271166ccfbd5e
#
_cell.length_a   1.000
_cell.length_b   1.000
_cell.length_c   1.000
_cell.angle_alpha   90.00
_cell.angle_beta   90.00
_cell.angle_gamma   90.00
#
_symmetry.space_group_name_H-M   'P 1'
#
loop_
_entity.id
_entity.type
_entity.pdbx_description
1 polymer ?
#
loop_
_entity_poly.entity_id
_entity_poly.type
_entity_poly.pdbx_seq_one_letter_code
_entity_poly.pdbx_strand_id
1 'polypeptide(L)'
;GWVVDQPWYFHGWQHDSSIRAMLVMLQALEQRFASASSEAFAAAWERLAATDHPAISFHLLPVVKNKLNDDLYIKMNSRGKPLTPFENFKAHFETLLKSACPAQADDFAHRVDTVWTDVIWAYKDADQLIDDQFMRYFRFVFDLCAWREGNRADSKASLDQLAQSLFASDQEKAVEHLNYLFAAFDIWVDLDTSDAFNTWLRAADARSPSALLLFNPLR
;
A
#
# COMPACT_ATOMS: atom_id res chain seq x y z
N GLY A 1 3.97 7.61 31.33
CA GLY A 1 5.39 7.97 31.44
C GLY A 1 5.60 9.45 31.17
N TRP A 2 6.77 9.98 31.51
CA TRP A 2 7.07 11.43 31.51
C TRP A 2 6.60 12.19 30.23
N VAL A 3 6.77 11.63 29.05
CA VAL A 3 6.36 12.25 27.78
C VAL A 3 4.86 12.45 27.70
N VAL A 4 4.08 11.46 28.11
CA VAL A 4 2.60 11.47 28.02
C VAL A 4 2.01 12.45 29.05
N ASP A 5 2.73 12.74 30.13
CA ASP A 5 2.29 13.65 31.19
C ASP A 5 2.65 15.11 30.91
N GLN A 6 3.31 15.40 29.78
CA GLN A 6 3.71 16.76 29.43
C GLN A 6 2.54 17.58 28.86
N PRO A 7 2.47 18.90 29.17
CA PRO A 7 1.37 19.75 28.69
C PRO A 7 1.34 19.94 27.17
N TRP A 8 2.43 19.66 26.46
CA TRP A 8 2.50 19.70 25.00
C TRP A 8 2.10 18.38 24.33
N TYR A 9 1.87 17.31 25.12
CA TYR A 9 1.48 16.02 24.59
C TYR A 9 -0.03 16.02 24.21
N PHE A 10 -0.31 15.76 22.93
CA PHE A 10 -1.68 15.63 22.46
C PHE A 10 -2.14 14.19 22.61
N HIS A 11 -3.16 13.95 23.42
CA HIS A 11 -3.65 12.59 23.72
C HIS A 11 -4.07 11.78 22.48
N GLY A 12 -4.50 12.44 21.39
CA GLY A 12 -4.80 11.78 20.12
C GLY A 12 -3.62 11.04 19.50
N TRP A 13 -2.39 11.45 19.82
CA TRP A 13 -1.17 10.83 19.28
C TRP A 13 -0.98 9.37 19.71
N GLN A 14 -1.57 8.93 20.80
CA GLN A 14 -1.54 7.53 21.22
C GLN A 14 -2.22 6.58 20.21
N HIS A 15 -3.09 7.10 19.34
CA HIS A 15 -3.77 6.35 18.29
C HIS A 15 -2.96 6.29 16.98
N ASP A 16 -1.95 7.15 16.83
CA ASP A 16 -1.02 7.09 15.71
C ASP A 16 -0.01 5.95 15.92
N SER A 17 0.07 5.04 14.96
CA SER A 17 0.94 3.86 15.04
C SER A 17 2.43 4.21 15.13
N SER A 18 2.87 5.26 14.43
CA SER A 18 4.26 5.70 14.39
C SER A 18 4.65 6.35 15.72
N ILE A 19 3.81 7.24 16.25
CA ILE A 19 4.06 7.89 17.54
C ILE A 19 4.03 6.85 18.66
N ARG A 20 3.09 5.91 18.61
CA ARG A 20 3.03 4.81 19.59
C ARG A 20 4.31 3.96 19.56
N ALA A 21 4.83 3.64 18.38
CA ALA A 21 6.10 2.90 18.25
C ALA A 21 7.29 3.71 18.81
N MET A 22 7.33 5.01 18.57
CA MET A 22 8.34 5.92 19.16
C MET A 22 8.25 5.94 20.70
N LEU A 23 7.07 6.01 21.27
CA LEU A 23 6.88 5.98 22.73
C LEU A 23 7.33 4.64 23.34
N VAL A 24 7.05 3.51 22.71
CA VAL A 24 7.53 2.19 23.12
C VAL A 24 9.06 2.14 23.08
N MET A 25 9.69 2.68 22.03
CA MET A 25 11.14 2.76 21.93
C MET A 25 11.73 3.64 23.03
N LEU A 26 11.16 4.83 23.30
CA LEU A 26 11.61 5.71 24.37
C LEU A 26 11.50 5.03 25.74
N GLN A 27 10.42 4.32 26.00
CA GLN A 27 10.26 3.56 27.24
C GLN A 27 11.30 2.44 27.38
N ALA A 28 11.61 1.74 26.29
CA ALA A 28 12.66 0.71 26.30
C ALA A 28 14.04 1.31 26.57
N LEU A 29 14.34 2.49 26.02
CA LEU A 29 15.58 3.23 26.32
C LEU A 29 15.63 3.66 27.78
N GLU A 30 14.55 4.25 28.32
CA GLU A 30 14.46 4.62 29.73
C GLU A 30 14.73 3.42 30.65
N GLN A 31 14.09 2.30 30.38
CA GLN A 31 14.30 1.05 31.14
C GLN A 31 15.74 0.56 31.04
N ARG A 32 16.35 0.64 29.86
CA ARG A 32 17.74 0.22 29.63
C ARG A 32 18.74 1.03 30.44
N PHE A 33 18.46 2.32 30.64
CA PHE A 33 19.33 3.24 31.36
C PHE A 33 18.90 3.51 32.81
N ALA A 34 17.78 2.94 33.28
CA ALA A 34 17.24 3.20 34.62
C ALA A 34 18.22 2.90 35.75
N SER A 35 19.14 1.96 35.58
CA SER A 35 20.19 1.58 36.57
C SER A 35 21.58 2.12 36.17
N ALA A 36 21.71 2.92 35.13
CA ALA A 36 22.99 3.44 34.68
C ALA A 36 23.46 4.59 35.59
N SER A 37 24.76 4.65 35.89
CA SER A 37 25.33 5.80 36.57
C SER A 37 25.36 7.03 35.69
N SER A 38 25.46 8.23 36.31
CA SER A 38 25.57 9.49 35.55
C SER A 38 26.77 9.50 34.58
N GLU A 39 27.87 8.88 34.98
CA GLU A 39 29.07 8.74 34.15
C GLU A 39 28.85 7.84 32.96
N ALA A 40 28.15 6.70 33.14
CA ALA A 40 27.82 5.78 32.09
C ALA A 40 26.85 6.42 31.06
N PHE A 41 25.89 7.20 31.55
CA PHE A 41 24.99 7.97 30.71
C PHE A 41 25.71 9.05 29.91
N ALA A 42 26.61 9.84 30.57
CA ALA A 42 27.40 10.84 29.88
C ALA A 42 28.29 10.22 28.79
N ALA A 43 28.99 9.12 29.10
CA ALA A 43 29.84 8.42 28.15
C ALA A 43 29.03 7.82 26.96
N ALA A 44 27.79 7.36 27.17
CA ALA A 44 26.91 6.91 26.12
C ALA A 44 26.47 8.07 25.22
N TRP A 45 26.16 9.22 25.83
CA TRP A 45 25.81 10.45 25.11
C TRP A 45 26.96 10.97 24.26
N GLU A 46 28.18 11.08 24.85
CA GLU A 46 29.37 11.50 24.11
C GLU A 46 29.63 10.63 22.87
N ARG A 47 29.53 9.31 23.02
CA ARG A 47 29.68 8.40 21.87
C ARG A 47 28.57 8.55 20.82
N LEU A 48 27.34 8.84 21.23
CA LEU A 48 26.21 9.05 20.32
C LEU A 48 26.40 10.38 19.55
N ALA A 49 26.89 11.42 20.23
CA ALA A 49 27.11 12.76 19.69
C ALA A 49 28.46 12.93 18.97
N ALA A 50 29.34 11.92 19.03
CA ALA A 50 30.68 12.00 18.43
C ALA A 50 30.59 12.17 16.91
N THR A 51 31.37 13.12 16.36
CA THR A 51 31.48 13.34 14.91
C THR A 51 32.55 12.48 14.26
N ASP A 52 33.63 12.17 15.01
CA ASP A 52 34.83 11.47 14.55
C ASP A 52 34.69 9.98 14.81
N HIS A 53 34.08 9.17 14.79
CA HIS A 53 33.78 7.78 15.09
C HIS A 53 32.40 7.64 15.79
N PRO A 54 31.33 8.04 15.11
CA PRO A 54 30.00 7.99 15.69
C PRO A 54 29.60 6.55 16.00
N ALA A 55 28.90 6.34 17.12
CA ALA A 55 28.35 5.03 17.47
C ALA A 55 27.26 4.58 16.46
N ILE A 56 26.62 5.52 15.78
CA ILE A 56 25.65 5.29 14.73
C ILE A 56 26.08 6.08 13.49
N SER A 57 26.23 5.42 12.36
CA SER A 57 26.51 6.03 11.07
C SER A 57 25.38 5.79 10.08
N PHE A 58 25.10 6.80 9.26
CA PHE A 58 24.12 6.72 8.19
C PHE A 58 24.84 6.71 6.84
N HIS A 59 24.54 5.71 6.02
CA HIS A 59 25.03 5.67 4.64
C HIS A 59 23.97 6.27 3.72
N LEU A 60 24.26 7.43 3.13
CA LEU A 60 23.41 8.04 2.13
C LEU A 60 23.74 7.45 0.76
N LEU A 61 22.81 6.70 0.18
CA LEU A 61 22.89 6.19 -1.17
C LEU A 61 22.00 7.04 -2.09
N PRO A 62 22.57 7.98 -2.89
CA PRO A 62 21.78 8.82 -3.78
C PRO A 62 21.28 7.99 -4.99
N VAL A 63 20.04 7.57 -4.96
CA VAL A 63 19.39 6.70 -5.97
C VAL A 63 19.44 7.32 -7.36
N VAL A 64 19.17 8.62 -7.47
CA VAL A 64 19.14 9.36 -8.74
C VAL A 64 20.49 9.37 -9.45
N LYS A 65 21.60 9.53 -8.72
CA LYS A 65 22.94 9.57 -9.30
C LYS A 65 23.45 8.20 -9.79
N ASN A 66 22.98 7.12 -9.17
CA ASN A 66 23.48 5.78 -9.43
C ASN A 66 22.61 4.97 -10.41
N LYS A 67 21.59 5.59 -11.03
CA LYS A 67 20.61 4.90 -11.89
C LYS A 67 20.07 3.61 -11.24
N LEU A 68 19.92 3.66 -9.92
CA LEU A 68 19.39 2.54 -9.18
C LEU A 68 17.91 2.51 -9.46
N ASN A 69 17.50 1.54 -10.27
CA ASN A 69 16.11 1.32 -10.66
C ASN A 69 15.33 0.56 -9.57
N ASP A 70 14.05 0.41 -9.80
CA ASP A 70 13.10 -0.25 -8.89
C ASP A 70 13.56 -1.64 -8.45
N ASP A 71 14.36 -2.34 -9.26
CA ASP A 71 14.94 -3.65 -8.93
C ASP A 71 15.84 -3.63 -7.67
N LEU A 72 16.58 -2.53 -7.44
CA LEU A 72 17.38 -2.43 -6.22
C LEU A 72 16.51 -2.17 -5.01
N TYR A 73 15.48 -1.34 -5.14
CA TYR A 73 14.50 -1.09 -4.08
C TYR A 73 13.83 -2.41 -3.65
N ILE A 74 13.39 -3.20 -4.61
CA ILE A 74 12.84 -4.54 -4.38
C ILE A 74 13.86 -5.46 -3.69
N LYS A 75 15.12 -5.47 -4.16
CA LYS A 75 16.19 -6.28 -3.56
C LYS A 75 16.59 -5.83 -2.16
N MET A 76 16.55 -4.54 -1.86
CA MET A 76 16.82 -4.03 -0.52
C MET A 76 15.68 -4.36 0.46
N ASN A 77 14.43 -4.25 0.01
CA ASN A 77 13.26 -4.61 0.80
C ASN A 77 13.11 -6.12 0.99
N SER A 78 13.64 -6.95 0.09
CA SER A 78 13.62 -8.42 0.24
C SER A 78 14.40 -8.96 1.45
N ARG A 79 15.22 -8.12 2.09
CA ARG A 79 15.93 -8.44 3.35
C ARG A 79 15.16 -8.06 4.61
N GLY A 80 14.08 -7.29 4.46
CA GLY A 80 13.15 -6.93 5.52
C GLY A 80 11.88 -7.77 5.50
N LYS A 81 10.74 -7.15 5.84
CA LYS A 81 9.43 -7.76 5.59
C LYS A 81 9.23 -7.84 4.07
N PRO A 82 8.99 -9.02 3.49
CA PRO A 82 8.74 -9.12 2.06
C PRO A 82 7.51 -8.29 1.69
N LEU A 83 7.52 -7.73 0.48
CA LEU A 83 6.36 -7.06 -0.07
C LEU A 83 5.16 -8.02 -0.07
N THR A 84 4.01 -7.49 0.25
CA THR A 84 2.76 -8.24 0.19
C THR A 84 2.40 -8.57 -1.27
N PRO A 85 1.49 -9.51 -1.51
CA PRO A 85 1.01 -9.79 -2.87
C PRO A 85 0.46 -8.55 -3.57
N PHE A 86 -0.22 -7.67 -2.83
CA PHE A 86 -0.76 -6.42 -3.39
C PHE A 86 0.35 -5.42 -3.73
N GLU A 87 1.33 -5.21 -2.85
CA GLU A 87 2.46 -4.32 -3.11
C GLU A 87 3.27 -4.77 -4.33
N ASN A 88 3.49 -6.08 -4.49
CA ASN A 88 4.14 -6.64 -5.68
C ASN A 88 3.30 -6.39 -6.94
N PHE A 89 2.01 -6.71 -6.91
CA PHE A 89 1.10 -6.45 -8.03
C PHE A 89 1.09 -4.97 -8.40
N LYS A 90 0.93 -4.08 -7.42
CA LYS A 90 0.92 -2.62 -7.63
C LYS A 90 2.18 -2.16 -8.36
N ALA A 91 3.38 -2.57 -7.90
CA ALA A 91 4.65 -2.19 -8.52
C ALA A 91 4.76 -2.67 -9.97
N HIS A 92 4.34 -3.91 -10.26
CA HIS A 92 4.32 -4.45 -11.62
C HIS A 92 3.31 -3.72 -12.50
N PHE A 93 2.12 -3.44 -11.99
CA PHE A 93 1.06 -2.77 -12.74
C PHE A 93 1.41 -1.30 -13.03
N GLU A 94 1.99 -0.57 -12.08
CA GLU A 94 2.52 0.77 -12.32
C GLU A 94 3.59 0.79 -13.42
N THR A 95 4.48 -0.20 -13.41
CA THR A 95 5.51 -0.34 -14.46
C THR A 95 4.87 -0.59 -15.82
N LEU A 96 3.84 -1.44 -15.88
CA LEU A 96 3.07 -1.70 -17.10
C LEU A 96 2.37 -0.43 -17.59
N LEU A 97 1.71 0.32 -16.71
CA LEU A 97 1.01 1.56 -17.05
C LEU A 97 1.95 2.66 -17.54
N LYS A 98 3.18 2.77 -17.02
CA LYS A 98 4.18 3.73 -17.52
C LYS A 98 4.49 3.50 -19.00
N SER A 99 4.37 2.28 -19.51
CA SER A 99 4.54 1.97 -20.93
C SER A 99 3.24 2.03 -21.74
N ALA A 100 2.14 1.56 -21.18
CA ALA A 100 0.85 1.44 -21.87
C ALA A 100 0.03 2.74 -21.83
N CYS A 101 0.00 3.41 -20.67
CA CYS A 101 -0.82 4.61 -20.41
C CYS A 101 0.01 5.71 -19.70
N PRO A 102 1.12 6.20 -20.26
CA PRO A 102 2.07 7.08 -19.58
C PRO A 102 1.43 8.36 -19.02
N ALA A 103 0.43 8.90 -19.69
CA ALA A 103 -0.25 10.13 -19.28
C ALA A 103 -1.09 9.95 -17.99
N GLN A 104 -1.49 8.74 -17.66
CA GLN A 104 -2.39 8.42 -16.55
C GLN A 104 -1.71 7.59 -15.45
N ALA A 105 -0.46 7.15 -15.67
CA ALA A 105 0.25 6.29 -14.73
C ALA A 105 0.46 6.95 -13.35
N ASP A 106 0.80 8.23 -13.34
CA ASP A 106 1.00 8.98 -12.09
C ASP A 106 -0.33 9.23 -11.35
N ASP A 107 -1.43 9.47 -12.09
CA ASP A 107 -2.77 9.61 -11.50
C ASP A 107 -3.23 8.29 -10.87
N PHE A 108 -2.97 7.16 -11.54
CA PHE A 108 -3.23 5.83 -10.97
C PHE A 108 -2.49 5.64 -9.63
N ALA A 109 -1.17 5.87 -9.61
CA ALA A 109 -0.36 5.72 -8.42
C ALA A 109 -0.87 6.60 -7.28
N HIS A 110 -1.19 7.87 -7.58
CA HIS A 110 -1.73 8.79 -6.58
C HIS A 110 -3.07 8.32 -6.01
N ARG A 111 -4.02 7.87 -6.84
CA ARG A 111 -5.34 7.42 -6.39
C ARG A 111 -5.27 6.17 -5.53
N VAL A 112 -4.44 5.20 -5.91
CA VAL A 112 -4.24 3.98 -5.11
C VAL A 112 -3.69 4.30 -3.74
N ASP A 113 -2.73 5.24 -3.63
CA ASP A 113 -2.08 5.58 -2.37
C ASP A 113 -2.89 6.54 -1.49
N THR A 114 -3.97 7.13 -2.02
CA THR A 114 -4.78 8.12 -1.31
C THR A 114 -6.26 7.71 -1.29
N VAL A 115 -7.02 8.22 -2.23
CA VAL A 115 -8.49 8.18 -2.23
C VAL A 115 -9.05 6.75 -2.21
N TRP A 116 -8.47 5.85 -3.00
CA TRP A 116 -8.95 4.46 -3.04
C TRP A 116 -8.55 3.68 -1.79
N THR A 117 -7.37 3.97 -1.24
CA THR A 117 -6.96 3.43 0.06
C THR A 117 -7.93 3.85 1.16
N ASP A 118 -8.35 5.12 1.20
CA ASP A 118 -9.31 5.60 2.19
C ASP A 118 -10.66 4.86 2.09
N VAL A 119 -11.16 4.63 0.87
CA VAL A 119 -12.37 3.83 0.64
C VAL A 119 -12.22 2.40 1.13
N ILE A 120 -11.14 1.72 0.71
CA ILE A 120 -10.91 0.31 1.05
C ILE A 120 -10.57 0.14 2.53
N TRP A 121 -9.98 1.14 3.18
CA TRP A 121 -9.59 1.11 4.59
C TRP A 121 -10.75 0.83 5.55
N ALA A 122 -11.96 1.24 5.19
CA ALA A 122 -13.17 0.93 5.97
C ALA A 122 -13.44 -0.58 6.06
N TYR A 123 -12.87 -1.38 5.16
CA TYR A 123 -13.10 -2.82 5.00
C TYR A 123 -11.89 -3.68 5.36
N LYS A 124 -10.89 -3.08 6.04
CA LYS A 124 -9.68 -3.78 6.47
C LYS A 124 -10.00 -5.02 7.31
N ASP A 125 -9.14 -6.01 7.20
CA ASP A 125 -9.22 -7.24 7.98
C ASP A 125 -8.79 -7.05 9.44
N ALA A 126 -8.91 -8.11 10.24
CA ALA A 126 -8.56 -8.08 11.66
C ALA A 126 -7.07 -7.79 11.91
N ASP A 127 -6.20 -8.10 10.95
CA ASP A 127 -4.76 -7.82 10.94
C ASP A 127 -4.43 -6.38 10.50
N GLN A 128 -5.45 -5.54 10.24
CA GLN A 128 -5.34 -4.17 9.76
C GLN A 128 -4.72 -4.05 8.36
N LEU A 129 -4.86 -5.08 7.53
CA LEU A 129 -4.45 -5.07 6.11
C LEU A 129 -5.66 -4.88 5.21
N ILE A 130 -5.41 -4.33 4.03
CA ILE A 130 -6.41 -4.05 2.97
C ILE A 130 -6.03 -4.71 1.64
N ASP A 131 -4.98 -5.49 1.64
CA ASP A 131 -4.37 -6.08 0.46
C ASP A 131 -5.32 -7.02 -0.27
N ASP A 132 -5.97 -7.91 0.47
CA ASP A 132 -6.92 -8.86 -0.09
C ASP A 132 -8.13 -8.17 -0.71
N GLN A 133 -8.62 -7.08 -0.09
CA GLN A 133 -9.72 -6.29 -0.61
C GLN A 133 -9.35 -5.62 -1.93
N PHE A 134 -8.16 -5.02 -2.02
CA PHE A 134 -7.66 -4.46 -3.26
C PHE A 134 -7.52 -5.54 -4.35
N MET A 135 -6.86 -6.66 -4.05
CA MET A 135 -6.64 -7.75 -5.00
C MET A 135 -7.96 -8.30 -5.56
N ARG A 136 -8.97 -8.47 -4.70
CA ARG A 136 -10.31 -8.92 -5.10
C ARG A 136 -11.00 -7.91 -6.01
N TYR A 137 -10.91 -6.62 -5.66
CA TYR A 137 -11.57 -5.58 -6.43
C TYR A 137 -10.89 -5.35 -7.79
N PHE A 138 -9.57 -5.32 -7.85
CA PHE A 138 -8.84 -5.31 -9.12
C PHE A 138 -9.21 -6.51 -9.99
N ARG A 139 -9.23 -7.70 -9.40
CA ARG A 139 -9.63 -8.92 -10.12
C ARG A 139 -11.02 -8.79 -10.73
N PHE A 140 -11.99 -8.32 -9.96
CA PHE A 140 -13.34 -8.11 -10.44
C PHE A 140 -13.42 -7.14 -11.62
N VAL A 141 -12.75 -5.99 -11.50
CA VAL A 141 -12.77 -4.99 -12.57
C VAL A 141 -12.07 -5.51 -13.84
N PHE A 142 -10.95 -6.22 -13.70
CA PHE A 142 -10.26 -6.82 -14.86
C PHE A 142 -11.07 -7.93 -15.52
N ASP A 143 -11.77 -8.75 -14.75
CA ASP A 143 -12.69 -9.74 -15.31
C ASP A 143 -13.83 -9.05 -16.10
N LEU A 144 -14.34 -7.92 -15.62
CA LEU A 144 -15.34 -7.12 -16.37
C LEU A 144 -14.75 -6.52 -17.65
N CYS A 145 -13.52 -6.00 -17.62
CA CYS A 145 -12.84 -5.51 -18.82
C CYS A 145 -12.70 -6.61 -19.87
N ALA A 146 -12.26 -7.81 -19.46
CA ALA A 146 -12.17 -8.97 -20.36
C ALA A 146 -13.53 -9.37 -20.96
N TRP A 147 -14.59 -9.37 -20.17
CA TRP A 147 -15.94 -9.69 -20.66
C TRP A 147 -16.48 -8.64 -21.64
N ARG A 148 -16.21 -7.37 -21.43
CA ARG A 148 -16.57 -6.31 -22.38
C ARG A 148 -15.95 -6.51 -23.75
N GLU A 149 -14.76 -7.11 -23.80
CA GLU A 149 -14.09 -7.50 -25.05
C GLU A 149 -14.62 -8.84 -25.65
N GLY A 150 -15.58 -9.48 -25.00
CA GLY A 150 -16.08 -10.80 -25.42
C GLY A 150 -15.17 -11.97 -24.99
N ASN A 151 -14.14 -11.70 -24.20
CA ASN A 151 -13.21 -12.69 -23.69
C ASN A 151 -13.69 -13.22 -22.33
N ARG A 152 -13.61 -14.54 -22.15
CA ARG A 152 -13.84 -15.13 -20.83
C ARG A 152 -12.53 -15.10 -20.06
N ALA A 153 -12.50 -14.37 -18.95
CA ALA A 153 -11.32 -14.35 -18.09
C ALA A 153 -11.00 -15.78 -17.60
N ASP A 154 -9.74 -16.18 -17.71
CA ASP A 154 -9.27 -17.44 -17.13
C ASP A 154 -9.29 -17.33 -15.61
N SER A 155 -10.12 -18.14 -14.96
CA SER A 155 -10.23 -18.16 -13.50
C SER A 155 -8.94 -18.58 -12.79
N LYS A 156 -7.98 -19.18 -13.51
CA LYS A 156 -6.67 -19.60 -13.01
C LYS A 156 -5.57 -18.58 -13.24
N ALA A 157 -5.79 -17.60 -14.13
CA ALA A 157 -4.80 -16.57 -14.41
C ALA A 157 -4.55 -15.72 -13.15
N SER A 158 -3.31 -15.39 -12.89
CA SER A 158 -2.96 -14.40 -11.85
C SER A 158 -3.45 -13.01 -12.23
N LEU A 159 -3.50 -12.09 -11.26
CA LEU A 159 -3.88 -10.70 -11.51
C LEU A 159 -2.87 -10.03 -12.45
N ASP A 160 -1.57 -10.32 -12.30
CA ASP A 160 -0.51 -9.84 -13.21
C ASP A 160 -0.73 -10.33 -14.65
N GLN A 161 -1.09 -11.61 -14.84
CA GLN A 161 -1.37 -12.16 -16.17
C GLN A 161 -2.57 -11.48 -16.83
N LEU A 162 -3.62 -11.20 -16.05
CA LEU A 162 -4.78 -10.44 -16.56
C LEU A 162 -4.40 -9.00 -16.90
N ALA A 163 -3.64 -8.32 -16.05
CA ALA A 163 -3.14 -6.99 -16.33
C ALA A 163 -2.32 -6.96 -17.63
N GLN A 164 -1.40 -7.91 -17.83
CA GLN A 164 -0.64 -8.03 -19.06
C GLN A 164 -1.53 -8.23 -20.29
N SER A 165 -2.55 -9.09 -20.20
CA SER A 165 -3.45 -9.35 -21.34
C SER A 165 -4.30 -8.14 -21.73
N LEU A 166 -4.71 -7.32 -20.75
CA LEU A 166 -5.59 -6.18 -20.96
C LEU A 166 -4.85 -4.88 -21.33
N PHE A 167 -3.62 -4.71 -20.85
CA PHE A 167 -2.91 -3.44 -20.94
C PHE A 167 -1.64 -3.48 -21.81
N ALA A 168 -1.08 -4.65 -22.15
CA ALA A 168 0.19 -4.70 -22.86
C ALA A 168 0.07 -4.69 -24.40
N SER A 169 -1.07 -5.09 -24.96
CA SER A 169 -1.17 -5.39 -26.40
C SER A 169 -1.66 -4.22 -27.26
N ASP A 170 -2.48 -3.33 -26.72
CA ASP A 170 -3.14 -2.25 -27.46
C ASP A 170 -3.28 -1.03 -26.54
N GLN A 171 -2.62 0.07 -26.92
CA GLN A 171 -2.58 1.28 -26.10
C GLN A 171 -3.95 1.97 -26.00
N GLU A 172 -4.75 1.97 -27.06
CA GLU A 172 -6.08 2.60 -27.05
C GLU A 172 -7.02 1.86 -26.10
N LYS A 173 -7.02 0.52 -26.18
CA LYS A 173 -7.77 -0.33 -25.26
C LYS A 173 -7.26 -0.23 -23.84
N ALA A 174 -5.95 -0.16 -23.63
CA ALA A 174 -5.36 0.01 -22.30
C ALA A 174 -5.86 1.29 -21.62
N VAL A 175 -5.94 2.39 -22.36
CA VAL A 175 -6.52 3.66 -21.87
C VAL A 175 -8.00 3.50 -21.56
N GLU A 176 -8.78 2.81 -22.39
CA GLU A 176 -10.19 2.54 -22.13
C GLU A 176 -10.37 1.71 -20.85
N HIS A 177 -9.60 0.64 -20.70
CA HIS A 177 -9.64 -0.19 -19.49
C HIS A 177 -9.23 0.57 -18.24
N LEU A 178 -8.21 1.43 -18.33
CA LEU A 178 -7.78 2.25 -17.20
C LEU A 178 -8.85 3.27 -16.81
N ASN A 179 -9.49 3.91 -17.77
CA ASN A 179 -10.61 4.82 -17.50
C ASN A 179 -11.79 4.07 -16.84
N TYR A 180 -12.05 2.84 -17.27
CA TYR A 180 -13.06 2.00 -16.65
C TYR A 180 -12.69 1.64 -15.20
N LEU A 181 -11.42 1.31 -14.95
CA LEU A 181 -10.91 1.04 -13.60
C LEU A 181 -11.08 2.29 -12.70
N PHE A 182 -10.74 3.46 -13.19
CA PHE A 182 -10.93 4.72 -12.46
C PHE A 182 -12.39 4.92 -12.10
N ALA A 183 -13.28 4.84 -13.07
CA ALA A 183 -14.72 4.99 -12.86
C ALA A 183 -15.27 3.96 -11.85
N ALA A 184 -14.79 2.71 -11.91
CA ALA A 184 -15.22 1.65 -11.01
C ALA A 184 -14.83 1.92 -9.54
N PHE A 185 -13.66 2.52 -9.28
CA PHE A 185 -13.26 2.92 -7.93
C PHE A 185 -13.93 4.23 -7.49
N ASP A 186 -14.00 5.22 -8.38
CA ASP A 186 -14.51 6.56 -8.04
C ASP A 186 -15.99 6.55 -7.65
N ILE A 187 -16.79 5.60 -8.16
CA ILE A 187 -18.18 5.38 -7.71
C ILE A 187 -18.25 5.19 -6.18
N TRP A 188 -17.27 4.53 -5.58
CA TRP A 188 -17.29 4.24 -4.15
C TRP A 188 -16.78 5.40 -3.28
N VAL A 189 -16.10 6.36 -3.86
CA VAL A 189 -15.62 7.56 -3.15
C VAL A 189 -16.79 8.43 -2.68
N ASP A 190 -17.84 8.54 -3.50
CA ASP A 190 -18.96 9.44 -3.28
C ASP A 190 -20.18 8.78 -2.60
N LEU A 191 -20.16 7.46 -2.45
CA LEU A 191 -21.28 6.71 -1.92
C LEU A 191 -21.06 6.30 -0.46
N ASP A 192 -21.99 6.65 0.43
CA ASP A 192 -22.08 6.05 1.77
C ASP A 192 -22.61 4.61 1.63
N THR A 193 -21.71 3.68 1.28
CA THR A 193 -22.05 2.33 0.78
C THR A 193 -21.61 1.22 1.71
N SER A 194 -21.35 1.52 2.97
CA SER A 194 -20.71 0.63 3.93
C SER A 194 -21.22 -0.84 3.88
N ASP A 195 -22.52 -1.07 3.82
CA ASP A 195 -23.06 -2.43 3.91
C ASP A 195 -23.06 -3.19 2.57
N ALA A 196 -23.38 -2.53 1.47
CA ALA A 196 -23.47 -3.17 0.16
C ALA A 196 -22.07 -3.57 -0.36
N PHE A 197 -21.10 -2.66 -0.25
CA PHE A 197 -19.73 -2.90 -0.69
C PHE A 197 -19.03 -3.96 0.19
N ASN A 198 -19.22 -3.90 1.50
CA ASN A 198 -18.69 -4.90 2.42
C ASN A 198 -19.27 -6.31 2.14
N THR A 199 -20.57 -6.39 1.92
CA THR A 199 -21.23 -7.65 1.55
C THR A 199 -20.66 -8.20 0.25
N TRP A 200 -20.43 -7.33 -0.73
CA TRP A 200 -19.84 -7.73 -2.00
C TRP A 200 -18.38 -8.17 -1.87
N LEU A 201 -17.53 -7.42 -1.17
CA LEU A 201 -16.12 -7.77 -0.96
C LEU A 201 -15.97 -9.12 -0.27
N ARG A 202 -16.84 -9.44 0.69
CA ARG A 202 -16.86 -10.75 1.37
C ARG A 202 -17.38 -11.87 0.47
N ALA A 203 -18.37 -11.58 -0.37
CA ALA A 203 -18.94 -12.55 -1.31
C ALA A 203 -18.01 -12.85 -2.50
N ALA A 204 -17.14 -11.93 -2.87
CA ALA A 204 -16.17 -12.11 -3.96
C ALA A 204 -15.16 -13.24 -3.69
N ASP A 205 -14.98 -13.64 -2.44
CA ASP A 205 -14.23 -14.85 -2.07
C ASP A 205 -14.92 -16.13 -2.54
N ALA A 206 -16.23 -16.13 -2.65
CA ALA A 206 -17.03 -17.29 -3.04
C ALA A 206 -17.20 -17.30 -4.55
N ARG A 207 -16.19 -17.18 -5.39
CA ARG A 207 -16.18 -17.44 -6.86
C ARG A 207 -17.56 -17.64 -7.51
N SER A 208 -18.59 -16.95 -6.97
CA SER A 208 -19.98 -17.11 -7.38
C SER A 208 -20.29 -16.20 -8.56
N PRO A 209 -20.75 -16.72 -9.69
CA PRO A 209 -21.23 -15.92 -10.81
C PRO A 209 -22.35 -14.95 -10.43
N SER A 210 -23.07 -15.22 -9.34
CA SER A 210 -24.15 -14.37 -8.84
C SER A 210 -23.67 -13.07 -8.20
N ALA A 211 -22.46 -13.03 -7.63
CA ALA A 211 -21.87 -11.78 -7.11
C ALA A 211 -21.54 -10.81 -8.26
N LEU A 212 -21.20 -11.34 -9.44
CA LEU A 212 -20.91 -10.57 -10.64
C LEU A 212 -22.17 -9.93 -11.28
N LEU A 213 -23.37 -10.49 -11.03
CA LEU A 213 -24.62 -9.99 -11.61
C LEU A 213 -25.27 -8.86 -10.81
N LEU A 214 -24.94 -8.70 -9.53
CA LEU A 214 -25.57 -7.71 -8.66
C LEU A 214 -24.96 -6.30 -8.77
N PHE A 215 -23.75 -6.16 -9.27
CA PHE A 215 -23.03 -4.90 -9.36
C PHE A 215 -22.43 -4.67 -10.75
N ASN A 216 -23.28 -4.28 -11.70
CA ASN A 216 -22.81 -3.57 -12.88
C ASN A 216 -23.05 -2.07 -12.63
N PRO A 217 -22.06 -1.31 -12.10
CA PRO A 217 -22.22 0.10 -11.76
C PRO A 217 -22.38 1.02 -12.97
N LEU A 218 -22.34 0.44 -14.18
CA LEU A 218 -22.36 1.17 -15.46
C LEU A 218 -23.60 0.85 -16.32
N ARG A 219 -24.72 0.47 -15.70
CA ARG A 219 -26.02 0.53 -16.37
C ARG A 219 -26.69 1.85 -16.15
#